data_ebac031fd58e8991ef6ac233a41e2320
#
_entry.id   ebac031fd58e8991ef6ac233a41e2320
#
_cell.length_a   1.000
_cell.length_b   1.000
_cell.length_c   1.000
_cell.angle_alpha   90.00
_cell.angle_beta   90.00
_cell.angle_gamma   90.00
#
_symmetry.space_group_name_H-M   'P 1'
#
loop_
_entity.id
_entity.type
_entity.pdbx_description
1 polymer ?
#
loop_
_entity_poly.entity_id
_entity_poly.type
_entity_poly.pdbx_seq_one_letter_code
_entity_poly.pdbx_strand_id
1 'polypeptide(L)'
;MIRALAAMVLLVCLLEAPATRAEIRGWAADTGLRVEWTPALTKRGQTQISGYLYNERDQWAANPRLLVEALDSAGQVIASTLFSAVSDVPPRSRSYFEAPVPAGAASYRLTVRSVDWRGYGAAGGG
;
A
#
# COMPACT_ATOMS: atom_id res chain seq x y z
N MET A 1 22.66 -22.25 36.17
CA MET A 1 22.48 -22.96 35.28
C MET A 1 21.29 -22.67 34.54
N ILE A 2 20.40 -22.83 34.77
CA ILE A 2 19.25 -22.60 34.13
C ILE A 2 19.02 -21.27 33.67
N ARG A 3 19.38 -20.38 34.32
CA ARG A 3 19.20 -19.11 33.91
C ARG A 3 19.40 -18.82 32.52
N ALA A 4 20.20 -19.23 32.01
CA ALA A 4 20.48 -18.98 30.65
C ALA A 4 19.30 -18.87 29.80
N LEU A 5 18.50 -19.80 29.88
CA LEU A 5 17.41 -19.80 29.07
C LEU A 5 16.69 -18.61 29.05
N ALA A 6 16.48 -18.05 29.99
CA ALA A 6 15.65 -16.89 30.00
C ALA A 6 16.07 -16.00 28.89
N ALA A 7 17.15 -15.84 28.73
CA ALA A 7 17.62 -14.98 27.71
C ALA A 7 17.00 -15.13 26.40
N MET A 8 17.12 -16.23 25.92
CA MET A 8 16.67 -16.42 24.63
C MET A 8 15.35 -15.98 24.46
N VAL A 9 14.61 -16.09 25.27
CA VAL A 9 13.31 -15.74 25.13
C VAL A 9 13.11 -14.40 24.64
N LEU A 10 13.57 -13.54 25.25
CA LEU A 10 13.39 -12.26 24.84
C LEU A 10 13.70 -11.99 23.51
N LEU A 11 14.66 -12.34 23.10
CA LEU A 11 15.03 -12.07 21.81
C LEU A 11 13.95 -12.32 20.93
N VAL A 12 13.29 -13.19 21.11
CA VAL A 12 12.28 -13.57 20.28
C VAL A 12 11.36 -12.45 20.08
N CYS A 13 10.90 -11.95 21.01
CA CYS A 13 9.96 -10.94 20.88
C CYS A 13 10.40 -9.83 20.06
N LEU A 14 11.41 -9.45 20.17
CA LEU A 14 11.84 -8.36 19.43
C LEU A 14 11.65 -8.53 18.06
N LEU A 15 11.83 -9.55 17.62
CA LEU A 15 11.72 -9.80 16.29
C LEU A 15 10.47 -9.41 15.77
N GLU A 16 9.54 -9.83 16.24
CA GLU A 16 8.33 -9.57 15.69
C GLU A 16 8.02 -8.20 15.65
N ALA A 17 8.20 -7.56 16.52
CA ALA A 17 7.84 -6.21 16.56
C ALA A 17 8.09 -5.56 15.25
N PRO A 18 9.17 -5.51 14.84
CA PRO A 18 9.54 -4.87 13.65
C PRO A 18 8.82 -5.34 12.45
N ALA A 19 8.75 -6.47 12.33
CA ALA A 19 8.10 -7.00 11.20
C ALA A 19 6.85 -6.35 10.84
N THR A 20 6.19 -5.87 11.66
CA THR A 20 4.97 -5.35 11.29
C THR A 20 5.03 -4.14 10.53
N ARG A 21 5.85 -3.47 10.47
CA ARG A 21 5.81 -2.29 9.91
C ARG A 21 5.63 -2.32 8.62
N ALA A 22 5.80 -2.96 8.06
CA ALA A 22 5.52 -3.03 6.75
C ALA A 22 5.33 -1.84 6.05
N GLU A 23 5.51 -1.02 6.11
CA GLU A 23 5.35 0.01 5.55
C GLU A 23 5.35 0.10 4.28
N ILE A 24 5.63 -0.20 3.71
CA ILE A 24 5.52 -0.26 2.57
C ILE A 24 5.64 0.57 1.57
N ARG A 25 5.74 0.56 0.73
CA ARG A 25 6.05 1.28 -0.14
C ARG A 25 5.92 0.75 -1.39
N GLY A 26 5.18 0.72 -2.01
CA GLY A 26 5.05 0.12 -3.22
C GLY A 26 5.55 1.10 -4.18
N TRP A 27 6.05 0.81 -5.23
CA TRP A 27 6.55 1.57 -6.15
C TRP A 27 6.16 1.13 -7.46
N ALA A 28 5.80 1.80 -8.32
CA ALA A 28 5.46 1.43 -9.63
C ALA A 28 6.38 2.26 -10.43
N ALA A 29 7.56 1.94 -10.42
CA ALA A 29 8.53 2.65 -11.18
C ALA A 29 8.11 3.01 -12.58
N ASP A 30 7.50 2.14 -13.28
CA ASP A 30 7.10 2.41 -14.60
C ASP A 30 6.04 3.43 -14.72
N THR A 31 5.19 3.56 -13.78
CA THR A 31 4.09 4.46 -13.92
C THR A 31 4.45 5.85 -13.44
N GLY A 32 5.49 5.99 -12.69
CA GLY A 32 5.84 7.31 -12.17
C GLY A 32 5.06 7.71 -10.94
N LEU A 33 4.32 6.79 -10.37
CA LEU A 33 3.59 7.08 -9.13
C LEU A 33 4.22 6.32 -7.98
N ARG A 34 4.20 6.91 -6.81
CA ARG A 34 4.73 6.27 -5.63
C ARG A 34 3.60 6.11 -4.62
N VAL A 35 3.50 5.00 -3.97
CA VAL A 35 2.45 4.73 -3.02
C VAL A 35 3.00 4.61 -1.62
N GLU A 36 2.38 5.27 -0.67
CA GLU A 36 2.73 5.11 0.73
C GLU A 36 1.45 4.77 1.44
N TRP A 37 1.43 3.75 2.24
CA TRP A 37 0.20 3.30 2.86
C TRP A 37 0.44 2.56 4.17
N THR A 38 -0.59 2.47 4.97
CA THR A 38 -0.54 1.71 6.21
C THR A 38 -1.85 0.99 6.38
N PRO A 39 -1.84 -0.17 7.00
CA PRO A 39 -3.08 -0.87 7.27
C PRO A 39 -3.64 -0.36 8.60
N ALA A 40 -4.92 -0.44 8.75
CA ALA A 40 -5.57 0.00 9.98
C ALA A 40 -6.92 -0.65 10.10
N LEU A 41 -7.49 -0.64 11.28
CA LEU A 41 -8.82 -1.19 11.47
C LEU A 41 -9.79 -0.03 11.51
N THR A 42 -10.93 -0.24 10.93
CA THR A 42 -11.98 0.78 10.99
C THR A 42 -12.66 0.63 12.32
N LYS A 43 -13.61 1.50 12.60
CA LYS A 43 -14.34 1.44 13.84
C LYS A 43 -15.12 0.16 13.95
N ARG A 44 -15.45 -0.45 12.84
CA ARG A 44 -16.19 -1.69 12.87
C ARG A 44 -15.27 -2.89 12.91
N GLY A 45 -14.01 -2.66 13.08
CA GLY A 45 -13.07 -3.77 13.12
C GLY A 45 -12.70 -4.34 11.78
N GLN A 46 -13.02 -3.68 10.70
CA GLN A 46 -12.65 -4.18 9.39
C GLN A 46 -11.28 -3.66 9.03
N THR A 47 -10.55 -4.43 8.30
CA THR A 47 -9.20 -4.02 7.88
C THR A 47 -9.32 -3.14 6.66
N GLN A 48 -8.54 -2.09 6.63
CA GLN A 48 -8.49 -1.25 5.46
C GLN A 48 -7.08 -0.70 5.33
N ILE A 49 -6.77 -0.21 4.15
CA ILE A 49 -5.47 0.37 3.92
C ILE A 49 -5.73 1.82 3.55
N SER A 50 -4.96 2.71 4.10
CA SER A 50 -5.11 4.11 3.71
C SER A 50 -3.74 4.66 3.41
N GLY A 51 -3.66 5.64 2.58
CA GLY A 51 -2.39 6.21 2.21
C GLY A 51 -2.48 7.26 1.16
N TYR A 52 -1.36 7.51 0.52
CA TYR A 52 -1.29 8.54 -0.51
C TYR A 52 -0.63 8.02 -1.76
N LEU A 53 -1.10 8.54 -2.87
CA LEU A 53 -0.51 8.21 -4.13
C LEU A 53 0.19 9.50 -4.54
N TYR A 54 1.47 9.47 -4.72
CA TYR A 54 2.24 10.64 -5.08
C TYR A 54 2.60 10.67 -6.55
N ASN A 55 2.32 11.79 -7.17
CA ASN A 55 2.63 11.97 -8.58
C ASN A 55 3.83 12.89 -8.68
N GLU A 56 4.92 12.35 -9.18
CA GLU A 56 6.12 13.14 -9.31
C GLU A 56 6.38 13.64 -10.73
N ARG A 57 5.38 13.58 -11.56
CA ARG A 57 5.50 14.05 -12.92
C ARG A 57 4.77 15.36 -13.11
N ASP A 58 4.97 15.97 -14.26
CA ASP A 58 4.29 17.20 -14.59
C ASP A 58 2.98 16.96 -15.33
N GLN A 59 2.51 15.74 -15.36
CA GLN A 59 1.27 15.42 -16.03
C GLN A 59 0.27 14.94 -15.00
N TRP A 60 -0.98 15.01 -15.33
CA TRP A 60 -2.02 14.49 -14.45
C TRP A 60 -2.02 12.96 -14.52
N ALA A 61 -2.15 12.36 -13.39
CA ALA A 61 -2.29 10.90 -13.33
C ALA A 61 -3.78 10.64 -13.17
N ALA A 62 -4.42 10.29 -14.25
CA ALA A 62 -5.86 10.08 -14.25
C ALA A 62 -6.23 8.62 -14.09
N ASN A 63 -7.34 8.38 -13.43
CA ASN A 63 -7.86 7.03 -13.24
C ASN A 63 -6.84 6.03 -12.72
N PRO A 64 -6.15 6.34 -11.65
CA PRO A 64 -5.17 5.39 -11.14
C PRO A 64 -5.87 4.15 -10.60
N ARG A 65 -5.30 3.00 -10.83
CA ARG A 65 -5.85 1.76 -10.33
C ARG A 65 -4.80 1.04 -9.52
N LEU A 66 -5.17 0.63 -8.34
CA LEU A 66 -4.24 -0.05 -7.46
C LEU A 66 -4.60 -1.52 -7.37
N LEU A 67 -3.60 -2.36 -7.41
CA LEU A 67 -3.82 -3.77 -7.17
C LEU A 67 -3.44 -4.01 -5.72
N VAL A 68 -4.38 -4.47 -4.93
CA VAL A 68 -4.14 -4.76 -3.53
C VAL A 68 -4.09 -6.26 -3.38
N GLU A 69 -2.97 -6.76 -2.91
CA GLU A 69 -2.82 -8.20 -2.74
C GLU A 69 -2.64 -8.52 -1.26
N ALA A 70 -3.37 -9.50 -0.79
CA ALA A 70 -3.26 -9.95 0.58
C ALA A 70 -2.33 -11.15 0.58
N LEU A 71 -1.37 -11.15 1.47
CA LEU A 71 -0.36 -12.20 1.50
C LEU A 71 -0.41 -12.98 2.80
N ASP A 72 -0.09 -14.25 2.74
CA ASP A 72 -0.04 -15.06 3.95
C ASP A 72 1.37 -14.95 4.54
N SER A 73 1.63 -15.65 5.60
CA SER A 73 2.92 -15.55 6.27
C SER A 73 4.07 -16.09 5.44
N ALA A 74 3.78 -16.82 4.41
CA ALA A 74 4.82 -17.31 3.54
C ALA A 74 5.01 -16.36 2.34
N GLY A 75 4.29 -15.26 2.33
CA GLY A 75 4.41 -14.31 1.24
C GLY A 75 3.61 -14.67 0.00
N GLN A 76 2.72 -15.64 0.11
CA GLN A 76 1.93 -16.01 -1.05
C GLN A 76 0.64 -15.23 -1.11
N VAL A 77 0.19 -14.92 -2.30
CA VAL A 77 -1.02 -14.14 -2.48
C VAL A 77 -2.22 -15.03 -2.20
N ILE A 78 -3.04 -14.65 -1.24
CA ILE A 78 -4.23 -15.40 -0.92
C ILE A 78 -5.49 -14.68 -1.39
N ALA A 79 -5.38 -13.45 -1.78
CA ALA A 79 -6.53 -12.74 -2.32
C ALA A 79 -6.02 -11.47 -3.00
N SER A 80 -6.73 -11.00 -3.98
CA SER A 80 -6.35 -9.75 -4.61
C SER A 80 -7.59 -8.98 -5.05
N THR A 81 -7.48 -7.69 -5.12
CA THR A 81 -8.57 -6.82 -5.49
C THR A 81 -8.04 -5.63 -6.27
N LEU A 82 -8.74 -5.24 -7.27
CA LEU A 82 -8.36 -4.07 -8.02
C LEU A 82 -9.18 -2.91 -7.47
N PHE A 83 -8.51 -1.89 -6.99
CA PHE A 83 -9.19 -0.75 -6.40
C PHE A 83 -9.03 0.47 -7.28
N SER A 84 -10.12 1.03 -7.72
CA SER A 84 -10.05 2.17 -8.62
C SER A 84 -10.75 3.43 -8.12
N ALA A 85 -11.03 3.49 -6.86
CA ALA A 85 -11.68 4.67 -6.33
C ALA A 85 -10.70 5.75 -5.85
N VAL A 86 -9.58 5.84 -6.46
CA VAL A 86 -8.62 6.85 -6.08
C VAL A 86 -8.82 8.05 -6.99
N SER A 87 -8.78 9.22 -6.45
CA SER A 87 -8.95 10.42 -7.26
C SER A 87 -7.75 10.61 -8.18
N ASP A 88 -7.95 11.34 -9.23
CA ASP A 88 -6.85 11.69 -10.11
C ASP A 88 -5.82 12.43 -9.28
N VAL A 89 -4.58 12.31 -9.63
CA VAL A 89 -3.51 12.95 -8.89
C VAL A 89 -2.92 14.06 -9.73
N PRO A 90 -3.05 15.29 -9.31
CA PRO A 90 -2.52 16.41 -10.09
C PRO A 90 -1.00 16.35 -10.19
N PRO A 91 -0.43 17.06 -11.12
CA PRO A 91 1.02 17.09 -11.27
C PRO A 91 1.71 17.50 -9.97
N ARG A 92 2.75 16.82 -9.62
CA ARG A 92 3.57 17.15 -8.46
C ARG A 92 2.79 17.21 -7.17
N SER A 93 1.74 16.41 -7.07
CA SER A 93 0.87 16.39 -5.89
C SER A 93 0.60 14.98 -5.44
N ARG A 94 -0.33 14.86 -4.53
CA ARG A 94 -0.69 13.54 -4.03
C ARG A 94 -2.19 13.47 -3.83
N SER A 95 -2.72 12.27 -3.75
CA SER A 95 -4.12 12.05 -3.45
C SER A 95 -4.23 11.00 -2.38
N TYR A 96 -5.15 11.20 -1.47
CA TYR A 96 -5.37 10.27 -0.37
C TYR A 96 -6.31 9.17 -0.83
N PHE A 97 -6.16 7.98 -0.32
CA PHE A 97 -7.10 6.92 -0.63
C PHE A 97 -7.30 6.00 0.58
N GLU A 98 -8.44 5.31 0.57
CA GLU A 98 -8.73 4.31 1.57
C GLU A 98 -9.28 3.13 0.81
N ALA A 99 -8.72 1.97 1.00
CA ALA A 99 -9.15 0.78 0.28
C ALA A 99 -9.47 -0.34 1.25
N PRO A 100 -10.65 -0.91 1.16
CA PRO A 100 -11.00 -2.02 2.02
C PRO A 100 -10.21 -3.23 1.54
N VAL A 101 -9.76 -4.05 2.44
CA VAL A 101 -9.00 -5.22 2.07
C VAL A 101 -9.47 -6.43 2.85
N PRO A 102 -9.18 -7.63 2.39
CA PRO A 102 -9.58 -8.82 3.10
C PRO A 102 -8.89 -8.90 4.44
N ALA A 103 -9.59 -9.36 5.44
CA ALA A 103 -9.01 -9.52 6.75
C ALA A 103 -8.22 -10.82 6.79
N GLY A 104 -7.43 -10.97 7.79
CA GLY A 104 -6.73 -12.24 7.97
C GLY A 104 -5.42 -12.42 7.25
N ALA A 105 -4.97 -11.44 6.56
CA ALA A 105 -3.70 -11.56 5.85
C ALA A 105 -2.55 -11.24 6.79
N ALA A 106 -1.41 -11.80 6.53
CA ALA A 106 -0.23 -11.48 7.32
C ALA A 106 0.34 -10.13 6.86
N SER A 107 0.20 -9.82 5.61
CA SER A 107 0.67 -8.53 5.09
C SER A 107 -0.04 -8.23 3.79
N TYR A 108 0.22 -7.07 3.24
CA TYR A 108 -0.41 -6.64 2.01
C TYR A 108 0.63 -6.04 1.07
N ARG A 109 0.31 -6.06 -0.21
CA ARG A 109 1.20 -5.47 -1.19
C ARG A 109 0.33 -4.62 -2.11
N LEU A 110 0.70 -3.39 -2.31
CA LEU A 110 -0.02 -2.50 -3.20
C LEU A 110 0.85 -2.14 -4.38
N THR A 111 0.27 -2.17 -5.54
CA THR A 111 1.00 -1.81 -6.75
C THR A 111 0.10 -0.94 -7.60
N VAL A 112 0.64 0.02 -8.27
CA VAL A 112 -0.15 0.81 -9.19
C VAL A 112 -0.25 -0.03 -10.45
N ARG A 113 -1.45 -0.47 -10.78
CA ARG A 113 -1.64 -1.33 -11.90
C ARG A 113 -1.70 -0.57 -13.19
N SER A 114 -2.33 0.55 -13.20
CA SER A 114 -2.43 1.35 -14.40
C SER A 114 -2.78 2.79 -14.06
N VAL A 115 -2.52 3.67 -14.96
CA VAL A 115 -2.83 5.07 -14.80
C VAL A 115 -2.84 5.68 -16.18
N ASP A 116 -3.71 6.66 -16.40
CA ASP A 116 -3.76 7.33 -17.70
C ASP A 116 -3.06 8.67 -17.52
N TRP A 117 -1.96 8.86 -18.19
CA TRP A 117 -1.25 10.12 -18.07
C TRP A 117 -1.82 11.14 -19.03
N ARG A 118 -2.15 12.31 -18.52
CA ARG A 118 -2.70 13.37 -19.34
C ARG A 118 -1.83 14.58 -19.25
N GLY A 119 -1.41 15.03 -20.38
CA GLY A 119 -0.52 16.15 -20.37
C GLY A 119 -1.29 17.38 -20.07
N TYR A 120 -0.62 18.50 -19.96
CA TYR A 120 -1.10 19.65 -19.65
C TYR A 120 -2.16 20.07 -20.46
N GLY A 121 -1.98 20.44 -21.52
CA GLY A 121 -2.99 20.94 -22.30
C GLY A 121 -3.95 19.89 -22.66
N ALA A 122 -3.54 18.75 -22.79
CA ALA A 122 -4.40 17.69 -23.21
C ALA A 122 -5.42 17.41 -22.17
N ALA A 123 -5.10 17.60 -21.03
CA ALA A 123 -6.00 17.27 -19.98
C ALA A 123 -7.30 17.89 -20.23
N GLY A 124 -7.29 19.06 -20.58
CA GLY A 124 -8.52 19.68 -20.74
C GLY A 124 -9.13 19.18 -21.99
N GLY A 125 -8.37 18.91 -22.93
CA GLY A 125 -8.92 18.55 -24.15
C GLY A 125 -9.37 17.17 -24.05
N GLY A 126 -8.88 16.57 -23.21
CA GLY A 126 -9.22 15.21 -22.93
C GLY A 126 -10.11 14.67 -23.57
#